data_9c66f01fafd525ae6e262e927c913ae2
#
_entry.id   9c66f01fafd525ae6e262e927c913ae2
#
_cell.length_a   1.000
_cell.length_b   1.000
_cell.length_c   1.000
_cell.angle_alpha   90.00
_cell.angle_beta   90.00
_cell.angle_gamma   90.00
#
_symmetry.space_group_name_H-M   'P 1'
#
loop_
_entity.id
_entity.type
_entity.pdbx_description
1 polymer ?
#
loop_
_entity_poly.entity_id
_entity_poly.type
_entity_poly.pdbx_seq_one_letter_code
_entity_poly.pdbx_strand_id
1 'polypeptide(L)'
;ITFSQSDDILDKIYNATNNIFLFEEELTNGIHPHYDFINKKLSEKYGLPIGDGIFGLSKSEIEGLELSEDEVKLIKPYYNSSDNVVRYMVGTTDLSIIYTPSTFKNPRSMDSYPHLKAHLDKFRDVISSDNKPYGLHRARVESFFVGEKIVALRKCAGRPIFAYANGLNYMSATFYVIKTNRVNM
;
A
#
# COMPACT_ATOMS: atom_id res chain seq x y z
N ILE A 1 16.18 -8.55 -28.83
CA ILE A 1 14.96 -9.39 -28.82
C ILE A 1 13.99 -8.74 -29.77
N THR A 2 13.72 -9.36 -30.90
CA THR A 2 12.75 -8.89 -31.87
C THR A 2 11.32 -9.12 -31.37
N PHE A 3 10.39 -8.25 -31.68
CA PHE A 3 8.98 -8.35 -31.26
C PHE A 3 8.34 -9.72 -31.60
N SER A 4 8.78 -10.37 -32.69
CA SER A 4 8.30 -11.70 -33.09
C SER A 4 8.62 -12.82 -32.08
N GLN A 5 9.69 -12.70 -31.28
CA GLN A 5 10.01 -13.69 -30.24
C GLN A 5 9.17 -13.53 -28.98
N SER A 6 8.69 -12.31 -28.69
CA SER A 6 7.79 -12.08 -27.55
C SER A 6 6.39 -12.64 -27.82
N ASP A 7 5.91 -12.57 -29.04
CA ASP A 7 4.60 -13.10 -29.43
C ASP A 7 4.57 -14.63 -29.31
N ASP A 8 5.63 -15.34 -29.75
CA ASP A 8 5.76 -16.79 -29.58
C ASP A 8 5.79 -17.24 -28.10
N ILE A 9 6.40 -16.44 -27.22
CA ILE A 9 6.41 -16.71 -25.77
C ILE A 9 5.02 -16.50 -25.17
N LEU A 10 4.34 -15.41 -25.54
CA LEU A 10 2.98 -15.15 -25.08
C LEU A 10 2.02 -16.23 -25.54
N ASP A 11 2.08 -16.65 -26.81
CA ASP A 11 1.25 -17.73 -27.36
C ASP A 11 1.51 -19.04 -26.62
N LYS A 12 2.76 -19.36 -26.28
CA LYS A 12 3.09 -20.54 -25.46
C LYS A 12 2.51 -20.46 -24.06
N ILE A 13 2.55 -19.28 -23.43
CA ILE A 13 1.93 -19.06 -22.14
C ILE A 13 0.41 -19.23 -22.23
N TYR A 14 -0.24 -18.60 -23.21
CA TYR A 14 -1.68 -18.71 -23.43
C TYR A 14 -2.14 -20.15 -23.70
N ASN A 15 -1.37 -20.90 -24.48
CA ASN A 15 -1.68 -22.27 -24.81
C ASN A 15 -1.35 -23.28 -23.69
N ALA A 16 -0.42 -22.94 -22.79
CA ALA A 16 -0.03 -23.80 -21.67
C ALA A 16 -0.97 -23.70 -20.47
N THR A 17 -1.80 -22.66 -20.41
CA THR A 17 -2.76 -22.43 -19.32
C THR A 17 -4.14 -22.91 -19.73
N ASN A 18 -4.94 -23.39 -18.78
CA ASN A 18 -6.35 -23.71 -19.00
C ASN A 18 -7.22 -22.45 -19.17
N ASN A 19 -6.64 -21.35 -19.70
CA ASN A 19 -7.30 -20.07 -20.00
C ASN A 19 -8.04 -19.44 -18.81
N ILE A 20 -7.53 -19.61 -17.58
CA ILE A 20 -8.02 -18.88 -16.43
C ILE A 20 -7.21 -17.59 -16.32
N PHE A 21 -7.79 -16.50 -16.81
CA PHE A 21 -7.22 -15.16 -16.66
C PHE A 21 -7.84 -14.45 -15.46
N LEU A 22 -7.03 -13.63 -14.78
CA LEU A 22 -7.55 -12.70 -13.78
C LEU A 22 -8.30 -11.56 -14.49
N PHE A 23 -9.46 -11.20 -13.96
CA PHE A 23 -10.13 -9.97 -14.36
C PHE A 23 -9.46 -8.75 -13.71
N GLU A 24 -9.67 -7.57 -14.28
CA GLU A 24 -9.08 -6.33 -13.72
C GLU A 24 -9.51 -6.09 -12.27
N GLU A 25 -10.75 -6.44 -11.92
CA GLU A 25 -11.28 -6.35 -10.58
C GLU A 25 -10.71 -7.35 -9.57
N GLU A 26 -9.95 -8.34 -10.02
CA GLU A 26 -9.32 -9.34 -9.16
C GLU A 26 -7.85 -9.02 -8.83
N LEU A 27 -7.30 -7.97 -9.45
CA LEU A 27 -5.90 -7.56 -9.31
C LEU A 27 -5.82 -6.08 -9.01
N THR A 28 -5.02 -5.71 -8.03
CA THR A 28 -4.67 -4.31 -7.77
C THR A 28 -3.18 -4.14 -7.47
N ASN A 29 -2.68 -2.95 -7.73
CA ASN A 29 -1.43 -2.52 -7.11
C ASN A 29 -1.69 -2.22 -5.63
N GLY A 30 -0.66 -2.31 -4.79
CA GLY A 30 -0.76 -1.85 -3.43
C GLY A 30 -0.93 -0.31 -3.31
N ILE A 31 -1.06 0.13 -2.09
CA ILE A 31 -1.27 1.53 -1.70
C ILE A 31 -0.07 2.39 -2.11
N HIS A 32 -0.35 3.58 -2.62
CA HIS A 32 0.66 4.58 -2.90
C HIS A 32 0.30 5.89 -2.16
N PRO A 33 0.92 6.17 -1.02
CA PRO A 33 0.61 7.36 -0.22
C PRO A 33 1.12 8.66 -0.84
N HIS A 34 2.03 8.64 -1.76
CA HIS A 34 2.88 9.65 -2.36
C HIS A 34 4.22 9.76 -1.61
N TYR A 35 4.18 10.02 -0.31
CA TYR A 35 5.33 9.94 0.59
C TYR A 35 4.94 9.20 1.87
N ASP A 36 5.68 8.14 2.19
CA ASP A 36 5.52 7.43 3.47
C ASP A 36 6.14 8.24 4.60
N PHE A 37 7.36 8.79 4.34
CA PHE A 37 8.23 9.46 5.31
C PHE A 37 8.92 10.66 4.67
N ILE A 38 9.45 11.53 5.52
CA ILE A 38 10.32 12.63 5.12
C ILE A 38 11.66 12.06 4.66
N ASN A 39 11.96 12.19 3.38
CA ASN A 39 13.26 11.87 2.81
C ASN A 39 14.20 13.09 2.82
N LYS A 40 15.48 12.89 2.47
CA LYS A 40 16.49 13.96 2.44
C LYS A 40 16.05 15.19 1.62
N LYS A 41 15.47 14.97 0.44
CA LYS A 41 15.02 16.07 -0.44
C LYS A 41 13.87 16.88 0.17
N LEU A 42 12.93 16.20 0.85
CA LEU A 42 11.84 16.87 1.55
C LEU A 42 12.34 17.63 2.78
N SER A 43 13.27 17.03 3.53
CA SER A 43 13.92 17.68 4.67
C SER A 43 14.63 18.96 4.27
N GLU A 44 15.44 18.92 3.21
CA GLU A 44 16.15 20.10 2.69
C GLU A 44 15.18 21.20 2.21
N LYS A 45 14.04 20.82 1.65
CA LYS A 45 13.06 21.77 1.08
C LYS A 45 12.15 22.40 2.15
N TYR A 46 11.74 21.62 3.14
CA TYR A 46 10.69 22.03 4.09
C TYR A 46 11.19 22.16 5.54
N GLY A 47 12.47 21.84 5.81
CA GLY A 47 13.05 21.94 7.15
C GLY A 47 12.51 20.91 8.15
N LEU A 48 11.96 19.78 7.67
CA LEU A 48 11.39 18.72 8.50
C LEU A 48 12.43 17.63 8.77
N PRO A 49 12.39 16.94 9.93
CA PRO A 49 13.32 15.88 10.26
C PRO A 49 13.25 14.72 9.27
N ILE A 50 14.40 14.17 8.87
CA ILE A 50 14.48 12.99 8.02
C ILE A 50 13.94 11.79 8.79
N GLY A 51 13.07 11.01 8.16
CA GLY A 51 12.49 9.80 8.73
C GLY A 51 11.16 10.00 9.41
N ASP A 52 10.75 11.25 9.68
CA ASP A 52 9.42 11.51 10.21
C ASP A 52 8.34 10.89 9.32
N GLY A 53 7.45 10.12 9.95
CA GLY A 53 6.33 9.47 9.27
C GLY A 53 5.28 10.48 8.83
N ILE A 54 4.85 10.41 7.57
CA ILE A 54 3.73 11.20 7.06
C ILE A 54 2.45 10.35 7.13
N PHE A 55 2.32 9.38 6.25
CA PHE A 55 1.25 8.38 6.27
C PHE A 55 1.74 7.04 6.83
N GLY A 56 3.02 6.70 6.65
CA GLY A 56 3.66 5.54 7.27
C GLY A 56 4.18 5.90 8.66
N LEU A 57 3.79 5.17 9.67
CA LEU A 57 4.15 5.44 11.07
C LEU A 57 4.78 4.22 11.72
N SER A 58 5.85 4.44 12.45
CA SER A 58 6.42 3.47 13.39
C SER A 58 5.53 3.32 14.63
N LYS A 59 5.76 2.26 15.39
CA LYS A 59 5.03 2.03 16.63
C LYS A 59 5.21 3.17 17.64
N SER A 60 6.43 3.70 17.77
CA SER A 60 6.72 4.81 18.68
C SER A 60 6.03 6.12 18.27
N GLU A 61 5.90 6.38 16.97
CA GLU A 61 5.15 7.54 16.48
C GLU A 61 3.66 7.42 16.79
N ILE A 62 3.08 6.23 16.61
CA ILE A 62 1.66 5.99 16.93
C ILE A 62 1.40 6.18 18.44
N GLU A 63 2.26 5.64 19.30
CA GLU A 63 2.16 5.80 20.75
C GLU A 63 2.22 7.28 21.16
N GLY A 64 3.04 8.07 20.48
CA GLY A 64 3.16 9.51 20.72
C GLY A 64 1.98 10.36 20.23
N LEU A 65 1.09 9.81 19.41
CA LEU A 65 -0.07 10.55 18.90
C LEU A 65 -1.29 10.53 19.84
N GLU A 66 -1.30 9.68 20.87
CA GLU A 66 -2.42 9.56 21.83
C GLU A 66 -3.79 9.40 21.16
N LEU A 67 -3.87 8.51 20.16
CA LEU A 67 -5.03 8.34 19.31
C LEU A 67 -6.27 7.86 20.06
N SER A 68 -7.43 8.41 19.73
CA SER A 68 -8.72 7.93 20.18
C SER A 68 -9.08 6.56 19.54
N GLU A 69 -10.06 5.87 20.10
CA GLU A 69 -10.53 4.58 19.56
C GLU A 69 -10.97 4.67 18.08
N ASP A 70 -11.57 5.78 17.66
CA ASP A 70 -11.98 5.98 16.28
C ASP A 70 -10.79 6.25 15.36
N GLU A 71 -9.78 6.95 15.84
CA GLU A 71 -8.54 7.22 15.09
C GLU A 71 -7.73 5.95 14.89
N VAL A 72 -7.66 5.08 15.88
CA VAL A 72 -7.00 3.77 15.77
C VAL A 72 -7.59 2.91 14.65
N LYS A 73 -8.87 3.07 14.33
CA LYS A 73 -9.51 2.36 13.21
C LYS A 73 -8.93 2.74 11.85
N LEU A 74 -8.33 3.93 11.72
CA LEU A 74 -7.65 4.36 10.50
C LEU A 74 -6.20 3.88 10.43
N ILE A 75 -5.63 3.36 11.51
CA ILE A 75 -4.29 2.83 11.55
C ILE A 75 -4.31 1.36 11.14
N LYS A 76 -3.55 1.03 10.10
CA LYS A 76 -3.52 -0.32 9.52
C LYS A 76 -2.10 -0.84 9.41
N PRO A 77 -1.87 -2.16 9.60
CA PRO A 77 -0.53 -2.74 9.42
C PRO A 77 -0.06 -2.54 7.98
N TYR A 78 1.14 -2.01 7.78
CA TYR A 78 1.64 -1.58 6.48
C TYR A 78 2.91 -2.31 6.08
N TYR A 79 2.87 -2.91 4.90
CA TYR A 79 3.93 -3.72 4.32
C TYR A 79 4.54 -2.96 3.14
N ASN A 80 5.62 -2.23 3.37
CA ASN A 80 6.23 -1.36 2.36
C ASN A 80 7.55 -1.86 1.80
N SER A 81 8.17 -2.87 2.42
CA SER A 81 9.42 -3.47 1.98
C SER A 81 9.20 -4.82 1.29
N SER A 82 10.01 -5.10 0.25
CA SER A 82 10.09 -6.42 -0.36
C SER A 82 10.44 -7.52 0.64
N ASP A 83 11.15 -7.16 1.72
CA ASP A 83 11.59 -8.10 2.75
C ASP A 83 10.42 -8.63 3.61
N ASN A 84 9.28 -7.93 3.59
CA ASN A 84 8.08 -8.41 4.26
C ASN A 84 7.47 -9.65 3.59
N VAL A 85 7.87 -9.97 2.36
CA VAL A 85 7.34 -11.11 1.61
C VAL A 85 8.48 -12.04 1.22
N VAL A 86 8.49 -13.19 1.83
CA VAL A 86 9.32 -14.32 1.44
C VAL A 86 8.48 -15.32 0.66
N ARG A 87 9.12 -16.24 -0.08
CA ARG A 87 8.37 -17.23 -0.84
C ARG A 87 7.34 -17.92 0.03
N TYR A 88 6.10 -17.89 -0.46
CA TYR A 88 4.89 -18.49 0.06
C TYR A 88 4.32 -17.85 1.32
N MET A 89 5.00 -16.90 1.97
CA MET A 89 4.56 -16.30 3.23
C MET A 89 4.72 -14.78 3.23
N VAL A 90 3.77 -14.12 3.87
CA VAL A 90 3.90 -12.72 4.29
C VAL A 90 4.35 -12.70 5.74
N GLY A 91 5.44 -12.02 6.02
CA GLY A 91 5.99 -11.84 7.37
C GLY A 91 5.19 -10.86 8.21
N THR A 92 5.79 -10.42 9.31
CA THR A 92 5.25 -9.35 10.16
C THR A 92 5.75 -7.98 9.73
N THR A 93 5.10 -6.94 10.19
CA THR A 93 5.53 -5.55 10.02
C THR A 93 5.35 -4.78 11.32
N ASP A 94 6.30 -3.91 11.65
CA ASP A 94 6.19 -2.95 12.75
C ASP A 94 5.73 -1.57 12.26
N LEU A 95 5.46 -1.47 10.96
CA LEU A 95 5.01 -0.25 10.31
C LEU A 95 3.50 -0.25 10.16
N SER A 96 2.91 0.90 10.36
CA SER A 96 1.48 1.13 10.12
C SER A 96 1.27 2.26 9.13
N ILE A 97 0.10 2.29 8.50
CA ILE A 97 -0.32 3.38 7.61
C ILE A 97 -1.59 4.04 8.13
N ILE A 98 -1.64 5.37 8.05
CA ILE A 98 -2.88 6.12 8.19
C ILE A 98 -3.68 5.89 6.91
N TYR A 99 -4.67 4.98 6.96
CA TYR A 99 -5.46 4.60 5.80
C TYR A 99 -6.63 5.55 5.60
N THR A 100 -6.42 6.55 4.76
CA THR A 100 -7.40 7.59 4.42
C THR A 100 -7.73 7.51 2.92
N PRO A 101 -8.88 6.94 2.52
CA PRO A 101 -9.31 6.89 1.13
C PRO A 101 -9.66 8.29 0.58
N SER A 102 -10.11 8.33 -0.69
CA SER A 102 -10.40 9.57 -1.41
C SER A 102 -11.49 10.45 -0.76
N THR A 103 -12.32 9.89 0.11
CA THR A 103 -13.30 10.65 0.91
C THR A 103 -12.63 11.71 1.80
N PHE A 104 -11.39 11.50 2.21
CA PHE A 104 -10.59 12.44 3.00
C PHE A 104 -9.99 13.59 2.16
N LYS A 105 -10.29 13.65 0.88
CA LYS A 105 -10.10 14.86 0.07
C LYS A 105 -10.97 16.02 0.58
N ASN A 106 -12.14 15.70 1.15
CA ASN A 106 -12.94 16.68 1.87
C ASN A 106 -12.29 16.93 3.25
N PRO A 107 -11.80 18.15 3.55
CA PRO A 107 -11.15 18.43 4.83
C PRO A 107 -12.03 18.15 6.06
N ARG A 108 -13.35 18.30 5.92
CA ARG A 108 -14.31 18.04 7.00
C ARG A 108 -14.35 16.57 7.43
N SER A 109 -13.98 15.66 6.53
CA SER A 109 -13.91 14.22 6.86
C SER A 109 -12.87 13.93 7.95
N MET A 110 -11.91 14.84 8.17
CA MET A 110 -10.89 14.68 9.20
C MET A 110 -11.24 15.35 10.53
N ASP A 111 -12.35 16.07 10.61
CA ASP A 111 -12.72 16.80 11.84
C ASP A 111 -13.07 15.89 13.02
N SER A 112 -13.48 14.64 12.74
CA SER A 112 -13.70 13.60 13.77
C SER A 112 -12.41 12.90 14.24
N TYR A 113 -11.24 13.25 13.69
CA TYR A 113 -9.95 12.63 13.94
C TYR A 113 -8.90 13.69 14.28
N PRO A 114 -9.02 14.37 15.46
CA PRO A 114 -8.24 15.57 15.74
C PRO A 114 -6.73 15.33 15.87
N HIS A 115 -6.29 14.18 16.41
CA HIS A 115 -4.87 13.87 16.57
C HIS A 115 -4.22 13.54 15.22
N LEU A 116 -4.89 12.72 14.39
CA LEU A 116 -4.44 12.43 13.03
C LEU A 116 -4.46 13.67 12.15
N LYS A 117 -5.46 14.54 12.33
CA LYS A 117 -5.54 15.84 11.64
C LYS A 117 -4.34 16.72 12.00
N ALA A 118 -4.09 16.89 13.29
CA ALA A 118 -2.95 17.67 13.77
C ALA A 118 -1.59 17.11 13.30
N HIS A 119 -1.49 15.78 13.22
CA HIS A 119 -0.31 15.13 12.67
C HIS A 119 -0.14 15.44 11.18
N LEU A 120 -1.15 15.20 10.35
CA LEU A 120 -1.06 15.42 8.90
C LEU A 120 -0.95 16.90 8.52
N ASP A 121 -1.50 17.81 9.32
CA ASP A 121 -1.35 19.25 9.12
C ASP A 121 0.10 19.73 9.20
N LYS A 122 0.99 19.05 9.95
CA LYS A 122 2.43 19.32 9.97
C LYS A 122 3.07 19.11 8.58
N PHE A 123 2.49 18.25 7.78
CA PHE A 123 3.00 17.86 6.46
C PHE A 123 2.17 18.40 5.29
N ARG A 124 1.31 19.38 5.55
CA ARG A 124 0.34 19.90 4.58
C ARG A 124 0.99 20.37 3.28
N ASP A 125 2.15 21.00 3.37
CA ASP A 125 2.89 21.50 2.20
C ASP A 125 3.61 20.37 1.45
N VAL A 126 3.86 19.25 2.10
CA VAL A 126 4.48 18.04 1.52
C VAL A 126 3.44 17.18 0.80
N ILE A 127 2.23 17.10 1.35
CA ILE A 127 1.14 16.28 0.79
C ILE A 127 0.61 16.94 -0.47
N SER A 128 1.03 16.44 -1.64
CA SER A 128 0.71 16.99 -2.95
C SER A 128 -0.16 16.07 -3.82
N SER A 129 -0.82 15.09 -3.20
CA SER A 129 -1.70 14.15 -3.91
C SER A 129 -2.98 14.81 -4.43
N ASP A 130 -3.64 14.17 -5.41
CA ASP A 130 -4.94 14.60 -5.90
C ASP A 130 -6.05 14.52 -4.83
N ASN A 131 -5.79 13.77 -3.76
CA ASN A 131 -6.67 13.57 -2.60
C ASN A 131 -6.24 14.40 -1.37
N LYS A 132 -5.38 15.41 -1.57
CA LYS A 132 -5.00 16.33 -0.49
C LYS A 132 -6.24 17.02 0.10
N PRO A 133 -6.23 17.45 1.40
CA PRO A 133 -5.04 17.47 2.26
C PRO A 133 -4.78 16.15 3.02
N TYR A 134 -5.74 15.27 3.19
CA TYR A 134 -5.62 14.15 4.12
C TYR A 134 -5.76 12.76 3.47
N GLY A 135 -6.20 12.69 2.21
CA GLY A 135 -6.35 11.43 1.50
C GLY A 135 -5.05 10.91 0.89
N LEU A 136 -4.84 9.60 0.98
CA LEU A 136 -3.77 8.91 0.28
C LEU A 136 -3.86 9.15 -1.22
N HIS A 137 -2.72 9.30 -1.88
CA HIS A 137 -2.68 9.48 -3.34
C HIS A 137 -3.43 8.36 -4.08
N ARG A 138 -3.20 7.11 -3.66
CA ARG A 138 -3.91 5.93 -4.16
C ARG A 138 -4.12 4.94 -3.03
N ALA A 139 -5.22 5.08 -2.29
CA ALA A 139 -5.59 4.17 -1.20
C ALA A 139 -5.96 2.77 -1.69
N ARG A 140 -6.48 2.65 -2.92
CA ARG A 140 -7.07 1.44 -3.48
C ARG A 140 -8.37 1.05 -2.78
N VAL A 141 -8.96 -0.05 -3.21
CA VAL A 141 -10.17 -0.61 -2.59
C VAL A 141 -9.74 -1.46 -1.40
N GLU A 142 -10.23 -1.13 -0.21
CA GLU A 142 -9.79 -1.73 1.07
C GLU A 142 -9.99 -3.24 1.11
N SER A 143 -11.03 -3.75 0.46
CA SER A 143 -11.33 -5.19 0.43
C SER A 143 -10.20 -6.07 -0.09
N PHE A 144 -9.28 -5.52 -0.90
CA PHE A 144 -8.09 -6.24 -1.36
C PHE A 144 -7.11 -6.55 -0.24
N PHE A 145 -7.11 -5.75 0.83
CA PHE A 145 -6.14 -5.89 1.92
C PHE A 145 -6.65 -6.72 3.10
N VAL A 146 -7.89 -7.18 3.03
CA VAL A 146 -8.57 -7.91 4.11
C VAL A 146 -8.85 -9.35 3.69
N GLY A 147 -8.63 -10.32 4.59
CA GLY A 147 -8.89 -11.74 4.36
C GLY A 147 -7.87 -12.39 3.43
N GLU A 148 -8.28 -13.47 2.78
CA GLU A 148 -7.42 -14.27 1.91
C GLU A 148 -7.07 -13.55 0.61
N LYS A 149 -5.80 -13.65 0.21
CA LYS A 149 -5.24 -13.04 -1.00
C LYS A 149 -3.90 -13.65 -1.37
N ILE A 150 -3.52 -13.47 -2.61
CA ILE A 150 -2.14 -13.70 -3.06
C ILE A 150 -1.45 -12.34 -3.22
N VAL A 151 -0.24 -12.25 -2.71
CA VAL A 151 0.63 -11.08 -2.84
C VAL A 151 1.79 -11.42 -3.75
N ALA A 152 2.11 -10.55 -4.68
CA ALA A 152 3.25 -10.72 -5.58
C ALA A 152 4.15 -9.48 -5.58
N LEU A 153 5.47 -9.67 -5.58
CA LEU A 153 6.40 -8.57 -5.78
C LEU A 153 6.32 -8.04 -7.21
N ARG A 154 6.22 -6.73 -7.36
CA ARG A 154 6.21 -6.08 -8.68
C ARG A 154 7.56 -6.14 -9.40
N LYS A 155 8.65 -6.15 -8.62
CA LYS A 155 10.01 -6.22 -9.15
C LYS A 155 10.72 -7.36 -8.45
N CYS A 156 11.11 -8.36 -9.21
CA CYS A 156 11.85 -9.52 -8.73
C CYS A 156 13.16 -9.63 -9.49
N ALA A 157 14.26 -9.85 -8.78
CA ALA A 157 15.52 -10.27 -9.38
C ALA A 157 15.51 -11.81 -9.49
N GLY A 158 15.49 -12.32 -10.72
CA GLY A 158 15.51 -13.75 -10.99
C GLY A 158 14.10 -14.36 -11.08
N ARG A 159 13.53 -14.86 -10.00
CA ARG A 159 12.25 -15.57 -10.03
C ARG A 159 11.10 -14.75 -9.44
N PRO A 160 9.89 -14.83 -10.01
CA PRO A 160 8.70 -14.24 -9.40
C PRO A 160 8.50 -14.74 -7.96
N ILE A 161 8.09 -13.85 -7.08
CA ILE A 161 7.79 -14.15 -5.68
C ILE A 161 6.31 -13.93 -5.48
N PHE A 162 5.62 -14.99 -5.09
CA PHE A 162 4.23 -15.00 -4.69
C PHE A 162 4.13 -15.52 -3.27
N ALA A 163 3.22 -14.96 -2.50
CA ALA A 163 2.94 -15.39 -1.14
C ALA A 163 1.43 -15.38 -0.88
N TYR A 164 0.97 -16.36 -0.12
CA TYR A 164 -0.38 -16.36 0.42
C TYR A 164 -0.42 -15.49 1.67
N ALA A 165 -1.47 -14.73 1.83
CA ALA A 165 -1.74 -13.91 3.00
C ALA A 165 -3.21 -14.05 3.41
N ASN A 166 -3.46 -14.09 4.72
CA ASN A 166 -4.80 -14.04 5.29
C ASN A 166 -4.81 -13.06 6.46
N GLY A 167 -5.82 -12.21 6.53
CA GLY A 167 -5.96 -11.17 7.55
C GLY A 167 -5.77 -9.75 7.00
N LEU A 168 -5.29 -8.85 7.86
CA LEU A 168 -5.07 -7.44 7.51
C LEU A 168 -3.64 -7.24 7.01
N ASN A 169 -3.47 -7.09 5.70
CA ASN A 169 -2.17 -6.86 5.08
C ASN A 169 -2.27 -5.71 4.07
N TYR A 170 -2.04 -4.49 4.55
CA TYR A 170 -2.07 -3.30 3.71
C TYR A 170 -0.73 -3.14 2.99
N MET A 171 -0.71 -3.59 1.75
CA MET A 171 0.48 -3.67 0.91
C MET A 171 0.76 -2.35 0.21
N SER A 172 2.02 -1.93 0.18
CA SER A 172 2.46 -0.76 -0.60
C SER A 172 2.46 -1.04 -2.10
N ALA A 173 2.68 0.00 -2.90
CA ALA A 173 2.85 -0.10 -4.34
C ALA A 173 4.06 -0.95 -4.79
N THR A 174 4.85 -1.49 -3.88
CA THR A 174 5.89 -2.50 -4.13
C THR A 174 5.30 -3.85 -4.55
N PHE A 175 4.02 -4.06 -4.24
CA PHE A 175 3.31 -5.32 -4.44
C PHE A 175 2.14 -5.20 -5.41
N TYR A 176 1.81 -6.34 -6.02
CA TYR A 176 0.49 -6.63 -6.55
C TYR A 176 -0.29 -7.43 -5.52
N VAL A 177 -1.60 -7.21 -5.46
CA VAL A 177 -2.53 -7.98 -4.62
C VAL A 177 -3.59 -8.60 -5.52
N ILE A 178 -3.73 -9.91 -5.42
CA ILE A 178 -4.68 -10.71 -6.19
C ILE A 178 -5.71 -11.27 -5.22
N LYS A 179 -6.98 -11.05 -5.51
CA LYS A 179 -8.09 -11.57 -4.73
C LYS A 179 -9.18 -12.05 -5.67
N THR A 180 -9.41 -13.36 -5.71
CA THR A 180 -10.40 -13.99 -6.56
C THR A 180 -11.19 -15.03 -5.79
N ASN A 181 -12.48 -15.16 -6.11
CA ASN A 181 -13.37 -16.20 -5.59
C ASN A 181 -13.62 -17.32 -6.61
N ARG A 182 -12.99 -17.25 -7.79
CA ARG A 182 -13.21 -18.19 -8.89
C ARG A 182 -12.38 -19.46 -8.78
N VAL A 183 -11.31 -19.42 -8.01
CA VAL A 183 -10.39 -20.53 -7.77
C VAL A 183 -10.10 -20.63 -6.28
N ASN A 184 -9.81 -21.82 -5.79
CA ASN A 184 -9.31 -22.00 -4.43
C ASN A 184 -7.88 -21.44 -4.38
N MET A 185 -7.65 -20.47 -3.50
CA MET A 185 -6.33 -19.90 -3.26
C MET A 185 -5.53 -20.75 -2.26
#